data_a38b195fd362a71f6179240928c4f249
#
_entry.id   a38b195fd362a71f6179240928c4f249
#
_cell.length_a   1.000
_cell.length_b   1.000
_cell.length_c   1.000
_cell.angle_alpha   90.00
_cell.angle_beta   90.00
_cell.angle_gamma   90.00
#
_symmetry.space_group_name_H-M   'P 1'
#
loop_
_entity.id
_entity.type
_entity.pdbx_description
1 polymer ?
#
loop_
_entity_poly.entity_id
_entity_poly.type
_entity_poly.pdbx_seq_one_letter_code
_entity_poly.pdbx_strand_id
1 'polypeptide(L)'
;MAPDHRPTRSRFRVQPGDPDNGGDARPEQQRRVIGPGSALGICIGSMIGSGIFAVTGQIGPQLVSPLNIMLAWILAGVIALAGALTLAEVAAMRPRASAQYVVVHEMLGPRLGYVNGMITLLIGYLASMAAVAMIAGAYVARLVPDVDERMIATVLLLGLGGVHAATVVGGTRLNDVLVVLKSAVVVLLAVAGFTVTTEPFVPSTSVLEAARLLEPGSVLATVPVDATAAAIDAHLRTAASPPLLSATLGAAIVAVTFAYLGWSNAADVAGEVRRPGRNVPIAIVGSVLLVGSLYLIVNLVYLRVVPPAAMVEVGPDGRLQPMTSIGAVVAERLLGPVGGRLVTGAIVLLLASTLSVAVMTCGRVIAAMAWKGELPAAAGGLNRRGAPTVAIAAQIAASIGIVWITGLRSLLEYVGVLVTLAVVLTMLSAMLLRHRRPDDPRPFRMPLYPLPPLVSIGLGGWLVASAAAEDWIPVAAAAGTLAAMVAARPLLTRPLEIDDIGDHDGASRAS
;
A
#
# COMPACT_ATOMS: atom_id res chain seq x y z
N MET A 1 -62.97 -17.38 12.52
CA MET A 1 -61.81 -17.10 13.37
C MET A 1 -60.56 -17.61 12.66
N ALA A 2 -59.89 -16.74 11.88
CA ALA A 2 -58.68 -17.05 11.15
C ALA A 2 -57.51 -16.34 11.85
N PRO A 3 -56.35 -16.96 12.01
CA PRO A 3 -55.21 -16.34 12.70
C PRO A 3 -54.43 -15.40 11.75
N ASP A 4 -54.20 -14.21 12.28
CA ASP A 4 -53.46 -13.09 11.68
C ASP A 4 -51.97 -13.41 11.64
N HIS A 5 -51.40 -13.71 10.49
CA HIS A 5 -49.97 -13.86 10.22
C HIS A 5 -49.37 -12.51 9.84
N ARG A 6 -48.97 -11.70 10.84
CA ARG A 6 -48.13 -10.54 10.60
C ARG A 6 -46.64 -10.99 10.57
N PRO A 7 -45.88 -10.64 9.53
CA PRO A 7 -44.44 -10.93 9.49
C PRO A 7 -43.71 -10.04 10.53
N THR A 8 -42.86 -10.68 11.31
CA THR A 8 -41.93 -10.04 12.27
C THR A 8 -40.99 -9.10 11.51
N ARG A 9 -41.21 -7.79 11.65
CA ARG A 9 -40.31 -6.75 11.17
C ARG A 9 -38.99 -6.85 11.94
N SER A 10 -37.89 -7.14 11.24
CA SER A 10 -36.52 -7.06 11.71
C SER A 10 -36.22 -5.66 12.26
N ARG A 11 -35.75 -5.60 13.51
CA ARG A 11 -35.38 -4.36 14.23
C ARG A 11 -34.03 -3.83 13.70
N PHE A 12 -33.94 -3.41 12.45
CA PHE A 12 -32.90 -2.52 11.98
C PHE A 12 -33.53 -1.15 11.76
N ARG A 13 -33.46 -0.32 12.79
CA ARG A 13 -33.87 1.08 12.72
C ARG A 13 -32.75 1.87 12.07
N VAL A 14 -32.83 2.08 10.76
CA VAL A 14 -32.23 3.26 10.11
C VAL A 14 -33.04 4.43 10.65
N GLN A 15 -32.42 5.35 11.38
CA GLN A 15 -33.05 6.64 11.71
C GLN A 15 -32.97 7.51 10.45
N PRO A 16 -34.12 7.79 9.78
CA PRO A 16 -34.18 8.94 8.88
C PRO A 16 -34.16 10.18 9.78
N GLY A 17 -33.40 11.22 9.37
CA GLY A 17 -33.43 12.50 10.05
C GLY A 17 -34.88 12.99 10.19
N ASP A 18 -35.19 13.59 11.34
CA ASP A 18 -36.46 14.15 11.69
C ASP A 18 -36.88 15.26 10.69
N PRO A 19 -37.99 15.12 9.95
CA PRO A 19 -38.36 16.09 8.91
C PRO A 19 -38.84 17.45 9.46
N ASP A 20 -39.00 17.58 10.79
CA ASP A 20 -39.54 18.80 11.43
C ASP A 20 -38.48 19.80 11.96
N ASN A 21 -37.18 19.49 11.80
CA ASN A 21 -36.14 20.48 12.04
C ASN A 21 -35.78 21.17 10.71
N GLY A 22 -36.52 22.23 10.37
CA GLY A 22 -36.33 23.09 9.22
C GLY A 22 -34.97 23.84 9.22
N GLY A 23 -33.89 23.13 9.37
CA GLY A 23 -32.54 23.56 9.12
C GLY A 23 -32.07 22.94 7.80
N ASP A 24 -31.87 23.77 6.78
CA ASP A 24 -31.13 23.46 5.56
C ASP A 24 -29.93 22.55 5.92
N ALA A 25 -30.08 21.23 5.76
CA ALA A 25 -28.96 20.29 5.75
C ALA A 25 -28.18 20.49 4.46
N ARG A 26 -27.57 21.66 4.33
CA ARG A 26 -26.43 21.81 3.43
C ARG A 26 -25.43 20.73 3.82
N PRO A 27 -24.89 19.96 2.85
CA PRO A 27 -23.83 18.99 3.16
C PRO A 27 -22.80 19.74 4.00
N GLU A 28 -22.60 19.30 5.25
CA GLU A 28 -21.68 19.93 6.21
C GLU A 28 -20.40 20.28 5.45
N GLN A 29 -20.15 21.57 5.29
CA GLN A 29 -18.88 22.03 4.70
C GLN A 29 -17.80 21.48 5.61
N GLN A 30 -17.12 20.42 5.17
CA GLN A 30 -16.03 19.76 5.90
C GLN A 30 -15.12 20.89 6.42
N ARG A 31 -15.03 21.04 7.72
CA ARG A 31 -14.22 22.09 8.33
C ARG A 31 -12.76 21.86 7.92
N ARG A 32 -12.18 22.82 7.23
CA ARG A 32 -10.78 22.79 6.79
C ARG A 32 -9.84 22.98 7.96
N VAL A 33 -9.56 21.89 8.66
CA VAL A 33 -8.78 21.86 9.92
C VAL A 33 -7.32 21.39 9.71
N ILE A 34 -7.06 20.61 8.63
CA ILE A 34 -5.74 20.00 8.37
C ILE A 34 -4.76 21.07 7.84
N GLY A 35 -3.68 21.28 8.56
CA GLY A 35 -2.57 22.15 8.14
C GLY A 35 -1.65 21.47 7.12
N PRO A 36 -0.70 22.22 6.49
CA PRO A 36 0.22 21.67 5.49
C PRO A 36 1.14 20.58 6.08
N GLY A 37 1.64 20.76 7.29
CA GLY A 37 2.47 19.76 7.97
C GLY A 37 1.73 18.46 8.27
N SER A 38 0.47 18.55 8.73
CA SER A 38 -0.37 17.36 8.98
C SER A 38 -0.73 16.64 7.68
N ALA A 39 -1.02 17.37 6.59
CA ALA A 39 -1.29 16.78 5.29
C ALA A 39 -0.06 16.03 4.74
N LEU A 40 1.13 16.63 4.88
CA LEU A 40 2.40 15.99 4.54
C LEU A 40 2.66 14.76 5.42
N GLY A 41 2.40 14.86 6.73
CA GLY A 41 2.54 13.78 7.70
C GLY A 41 1.63 12.58 7.40
N ILE A 42 0.41 12.81 6.90
CA ILE A 42 -0.50 11.74 6.46
C ILE A 42 0.14 10.93 5.33
N CYS A 43 0.70 11.58 4.30
CA CYS A 43 1.36 10.89 3.21
C CYS A 43 2.64 10.17 3.68
N ILE A 44 3.53 10.84 4.44
CA ILE A 44 4.77 10.25 4.97
C ILE A 44 4.44 9.02 5.84
N GLY A 45 3.50 9.17 6.77
CA GLY A 45 3.11 8.09 7.68
C GLY A 45 2.50 6.89 6.98
N SER A 46 1.82 7.12 5.84
CA SER A 46 1.26 6.04 5.01
C SER A 46 2.32 5.38 4.12
N MET A 47 3.29 6.13 3.61
CA MET A 47 4.39 5.59 2.79
C MET A 47 5.40 4.82 3.64
N ILE A 48 5.85 5.37 4.79
CA ILE A 48 6.78 4.67 5.69
C ILE A 48 6.01 3.54 6.40
N GLY A 49 5.95 2.40 5.74
CA GLY A 49 5.28 1.19 6.21
C GLY A 49 6.19 -0.03 6.10
N SER A 50 5.61 -1.18 5.82
CA SER A 50 6.31 -2.45 5.71
C SER A 50 7.25 -2.55 4.50
N GLY A 51 6.99 -1.78 3.44
CA GLY A 51 7.71 -1.91 2.18
C GLY A 51 9.22 -1.72 2.31
N ILE A 52 9.67 -0.66 2.98
CA ILE A 52 11.11 -0.39 3.16
C ILE A 52 11.82 -1.47 3.99
N PHE A 53 11.10 -2.14 4.89
CA PHE A 53 11.66 -3.15 5.76
C PHE A 53 11.70 -4.56 5.14
N ALA A 54 11.01 -4.80 4.02
CA ALA A 54 10.89 -6.14 3.45
C ALA A 54 11.26 -6.21 1.96
N VAL A 55 10.82 -5.26 1.13
CA VAL A 55 10.85 -5.39 -0.34
C VAL A 55 12.26 -5.58 -0.87
N THR A 56 13.26 -4.90 -0.33
CA THR A 56 14.66 -5.07 -0.78
C THR A 56 15.15 -6.50 -0.57
N GLY A 57 14.82 -7.13 0.54
CA GLY A 57 15.16 -8.54 0.77
C GLY A 57 14.41 -9.48 -0.17
N GLN A 58 13.18 -9.12 -0.58
CA GLN A 58 12.38 -9.92 -1.51
C GLN A 58 12.92 -9.87 -2.96
N ILE A 59 13.47 -8.76 -3.39
CA ILE A 59 14.01 -8.57 -4.76
C ILE A 59 15.51 -8.83 -4.87
N GLY A 60 16.23 -8.81 -3.75
CA GLY A 60 17.69 -8.96 -3.70
C GLY A 60 18.23 -10.18 -4.41
N PRO A 61 17.74 -11.40 -4.08
CA PRO A 61 18.25 -12.65 -4.67
C PRO A 61 18.06 -12.74 -6.19
N GLN A 62 17.04 -12.06 -6.74
CA GLN A 62 16.75 -12.09 -8.17
C GLN A 62 17.57 -11.09 -8.96
N LEU A 63 17.76 -9.90 -8.39
CA LEU A 63 18.50 -8.83 -9.04
C LEU A 63 20.00 -8.97 -8.87
N VAL A 64 20.45 -9.58 -7.79
CA VAL A 64 21.83 -9.90 -7.41
C VAL A 64 22.76 -8.67 -7.37
N SER A 65 22.50 -7.66 -8.17
CA SER A 65 23.31 -6.45 -8.31
C SER A 65 22.78 -5.30 -7.46
N PRO A 66 23.65 -4.63 -6.66
CA PRO A 66 23.31 -3.40 -5.98
C PRO A 66 22.76 -2.31 -6.91
N LEU A 67 23.34 -2.20 -8.12
CA LEU A 67 22.89 -1.22 -9.13
C LEU A 67 21.46 -1.48 -9.57
N ASN A 68 21.11 -2.75 -9.88
CA ASN A 68 19.76 -3.11 -10.32
C ASN A 68 18.72 -2.86 -9.21
N ILE A 69 19.07 -3.14 -7.95
CA ILE A 69 18.20 -2.84 -6.80
C ILE A 69 17.99 -1.33 -6.68
N MET A 70 19.07 -0.54 -6.72
CA MET A 70 18.95 0.93 -6.65
C MET A 70 18.14 1.49 -7.81
N LEU A 71 18.34 0.97 -9.03
CA LEU A 71 17.54 1.36 -10.20
C LEU A 71 16.06 1.00 -10.03
N ALA A 72 15.74 -0.17 -9.43
CA ALA A 72 14.35 -0.53 -9.15
C ALA A 72 13.68 0.49 -8.20
N TRP A 73 14.37 0.91 -7.13
CA TRP A 73 13.86 1.92 -6.22
C TRP A 73 13.78 3.32 -6.84
N ILE A 74 14.76 3.72 -7.66
CA ILE A 74 14.75 5.01 -8.38
C ILE A 74 13.59 5.05 -9.38
N LEU A 75 13.43 4.01 -10.22
CA LEU A 75 12.39 3.98 -11.25
C LEU A 75 10.98 3.92 -10.64
N ALA A 76 10.76 3.13 -9.58
CA ALA A 76 9.51 3.16 -8.82
C ALA A 76 9.24 4.56 -8.22
N GLY A 77 10.27 5.23 -7.70
CA GLY A 77 10.17 6.61 -7.22
C GLY A 77 9.84 7.62 -8.32
N VAL A 78 10.38 7.46 -9.51
CA VAL A 78 10.06 8.30 -10.69
C VAL A 78 8.61 8.10 -11.10
N ILE A 79 8.10 6.86 -11.12
CA ILE A 79 6.70 6.56 -11.43
C ILE A 79 5.78 7.18 -10.37
N ALA A 80 6.12 7.01 -9.08
CA ALA A 80 5.37 7.61 -7.98
C ALA A 80 5.37 9.14 -8.05
N LEU A 81 6.50 9.78 -8.38
CA LEU A 81 6.62 11.22 -8.53
C LEU A 81 5.80 11.74 -9.74
N ALA A 82 5.86 11.05 -10.86
CA ALA A 82 5.08 11.39 -12.04
C ALA A 82 3.56 11.28 -11.76
N GLY A 83 3.15 10.21 -11.06
CA GLY A 83 1.78 10.05 -10.55
C GLY A 83 1.39 11.15 -9.57
N ALA A 84 2.27 11.47 -8.62
CA ALA A 84 2.07 12.51 -7.62
C ALA A 84 1.86 13.90 -8.24
N LEU A 85 2.69 14.28 -9.22
CA LEU A 85 2.57 15.56 -9.93
C LEU A 85 1.23 15.66 -10.67
N THR A 86 0.81 14.57 -11.30
CA THR A 86 -0.45 14.54 -12.06
C THR A 86 -1.67 14.57 -11.14
N LEU A 87 -1.69 13.75 -10.08
CA LEU A 87 -2.80 13.74 -9.13
C LEU A 87 -2.87 15.05 -8.33
N ALA A 88 -1.75 15.68 -8.04
CA ALA A 88 -1.70 16.95 -7.35
C ALA A 88 -2.44 18.06 -8.11
N GLU A 89 -2.35 18.11 -9.46
CA GLU A 89 -3.13 19.03 -10.28
C GLU A 89 -4.64 18.74 -10.16
N VAL A 90 -5.05 17.48 -10.31
CA VAL A 90 -6.45 17.07 -10.21
C VAL A 90 -7.03 17.36 -8.83
N ALA A 91 -6.32 16.99 -7.76
CA ALA A 91 -6.76 17.21 -6.39
C ALA A 91 -6.82 18.70 -6.00
N ALA A 92 -5.93 19.54 -6.57
CA ALA A 92 -5.95 20.97 -6.38
C ALA A 92 -7.14 21.64 -7.08
N MET A 93 -7.54 21.14 -8.27
CA MET A 93 -8.71 21.64 -9.01
C MET A 93 -10.02 21.29 -8.30
N ARG A 94 -10.09 20.11 -7.71
CA ARG A 94 -11.31 19.52 -7.12
C ARG A 94 -11.01 18.96 -5.75
N PRO A 95 -10.93 19.81 -4.71
CA PRO A 95 -10.60 19.39 -3.36
C PRO A 95 -11.79 18.73 -2.69
N ARG A 96 -12.18 17.54 -3.21
CA ARG A 96 -13.19 16.64 -2.67
C ARG A 96 -12.49 15.33 -2.32
N ALA A 97 -13.13 14.51 -1.48
CA ALA A 97 -12.61 13.19 -1.16
C ALA A 97 -12.45 12.32 -2.42
N SER A 98 -11.41 11.49 -2.44
CA SER A 98 -11.15 10.49 -3.51
C SER A 98 -10.97 11.07 -4.92
N ALA A 99 -10.04 12.02 -5.08
CA ALA A 99 -9.77 12.69 -6.35
C ALA A 99 -9.47 11.70 -7.51
N GLN A 100 -8.81 10.57 -7.23
CA GLN A 100 -8.54 9.51 -8.22
C GLN A 100 -9.83 8.89 -8.75
N TYR A 101 -10.74 8.47 -7.86
CA TYR A 101 -12.03 7.90 -8.24
C TYR A 101 -12.85 8.89 -9.06
N VAL A 102 -12.97 10.13 -8.59
CA VAL A 102 -13.79 11.17 -9.21
C VAL A 102 -13.32 11.45 -10.64
N VAL A 103 -12.03 11.65 -10.88
CA VAL A 103 -11.52 11.96 -12.22
C VAL A 103 -11.68 10.79 -13.19
N VAL A 104 -11.48 9.56 -12.74
CA VAL A 104 -11.70 8.37 -13.59
C VAL A 104 -13.18 8.22 -13.93
N HIS A 105 -14.07 8.41 -12.95
CA HIS A 105 -15.52 8.34 -13.14
C HIS A 105 -16.01 9.41 -14.15
N GLU A 106 -15.56 10.65 -14.03
CA GLU A 106 -16.00 11.74 -14.90
C GLU A 106 -15.44 11.62 -16.32
N MET A 107 -14.21 11.16 -16.48
CA MET A 107 -13.54 11.16 -17.78
C MET A 107 -13.70 9.85 -18.55
N LEU A 108 -13.70 8.71 -17.89
CA LEU A 108 -13.77 7.36 -18.48
C LEU A 108 -15.11 6.66 -18.21
N GLY A 109 -15.99 7.29 -17.44
CA GLY A 109 -17.34 6.82 -17.17
C GLY A 109 -17.48 5.96 -15.91
N PRO A 110 -18.75 5.65 -15.52
CA PRO A 110 -19.07 5.04 -14.23
C PRO A 110 -18.54 3.61 -14.05
N ARG A 111 -18.34 2.86 -15.15
CA ARG A 111 -17.80 1.49 -15.06
C ARG A 111 -16.33 1.49 -14.65
N LEU A 112 -15.51 2.31 -15.31
CA LEU A 112 -14.08 2.41 -14.97
C LEU A 112 -13.85 3.15 -13.67
N GLY A 113 -14.68 4.14 -13.31
CA GLY A 113 -14.69 4.74 -12.00
C GLY A 113 -14.92 3.72 -10.88
N TYR A 114 -15.95 2.87 -11.02
CA TYR A 114 -16.23 1.79 -10.09
C TYR A 114 -15.05 0.81 -9.96
N VAL A 115 -14.48 0.37 -11.08
CA VAL A 115 -13.29 -0.51 -11.07
C VAL A 115 -12.13 0.15 -10.33
N ASN A 116 -11.84 1.41 -10.61
CA ASN A 116 -10.75 2.13 -9.94
C ASN A 116 -10.99 2.28 -8.41
N GLY A 117 -12.23 2.53 -7.99
CA GLY A 117 -12.62 2.54 -6.58
C GLY A 117 -12.46 1.18 -5.90
N MET A 118 -12.90 0.11 -6.57
CA MET A 118 -12.74 -1.25 -6.07
C MET A 118 -11.28 -1.71 -6.01
N ILE A 119 -10.45 -1.32 -6.97
CA ILE A 119 -9.00 -1.53 -6.90
C ILE A 119 -8.47 -0.88 -5.61
N THR A 120 -8.83 0.36 -5.32
CA THR A 120 -8.39 1.05 -4.10
C THR A 120 -8.83 0.28 -2.84
N LEU A 121 -10.06 -0.24 -2.79
CA LEU A 121 -10.54 -1.02 -1.66
C LEU A 121 -9.79 -2.34 -1.50
N LEU A 122 -9.75 -3.16 -2.56
CA LEU A 122 -9.16 -4.51 -2.48
C LEU A 122 -7.66 -4.47 -2.29
N ILE A 123 -6.98 -3.51 -2.92
CA ILE A 123 -5.52 -3.45 -2.92
C ILE A 123 -4.99 -2.47 -1.92
N GLY A 124 -5.55 -1.25 -1.90
CA GLY A 124 -5.14 -0.23 -0.92
C GLY A 124 -5.36 -0.70 0.52
N TYR A 125 -6.31 -1.61 0.75
CA TYR A 125 -6.61 -2.11 2.09
C TYR A 125 -6.45 -3.62 2.24
N LEU A 126 -7.24 -4.47 1.58
CA LEU A 126 -7.29 -5.91 1.92
C LEU A 126 -5.97 -6.64 1.63
N ALA A 127 -5.46 -6.52 0.41
CA ALA A 127 -4.21 -7.16 0.02
C ALA A 127 -3.00 -6.53 0.74
N SER A 128 -3.01 -5.21 0.92
CA SER A 128 -1.97 -4.51 1.68
C SER A 128 -1.97 -4.91 3.16
N MET A 129 -3.13 -5.09 3.79
CA MET A 129 -3.21 -5.60 5.16
C MET A 129 -2.63 -7.00 5.28
N ALA A 130 -2.94 -7.90 4.32
CA ALA A 130 -2.35 -9.23 4.29
C ALA A 130 -0.82 -9.18 4.16
N ALA A 131 -0.29 -8.36 3.23
CA ALA A 131 1.16 -8.19 3.06
C ALA A 131 1.83 -7.62 4.32
N VAL A 132 1.28 -6.57 4.93
CA VAL A 132 1.81 -6.00 6.17
C VAL A 132 1.75 -7.00 7.32
N ALA A 133 0.69 -7.80 7.42
CA ALA A 133 0.57 -8.84 8.45
C ALA A 133 1.60 -9.95 8.26
N MET A 134 1.84 -10.42 7.02
CA MET A 134 2.89 -11.40 6.71
C MET A 134 4.28 -10.85 7.06
N ILE A 135 4.57 -9.61 6.69
CA ILE A 135 5.85 -8.97 7.04
C ILE A 135 5.98 -8.85 8.56
N ALA A 136 4.92 -8.43 9.27
CA ALA A 136 4.94 -8.37 10.73
C ALA A 136 5.17 -9.76 11.35
N GLY A 137 4.56 -10.80 10.78
CA GLY A 137 4.77 -12.21 11.17
C GLY A 137 6.24 -12.61 11.10
N ALA A 138 6.90 -12.33 9.97
CA ALA A 138 8.32 -12.61 9.78
C ALA A 138 9.23 -11.88 10.78
N TYR A 139 8.89 -10.63 11.12
CA TYR A 139 9.63 -9.87 12.13
C TYR A 139 9.42 -10.40 13.56
N VAL A 140 8.20 -10.84 13.89
CA VAL A 140 7.91 -11.47 15.20
C VAL A 140 8.59 -12.84 15.32
N ALA A 141 8.60 -13.64 14.24
CA ALA A 141 9.28 -14.94 14.22
C ALA A 141 10.78 -14.83 14.52
N ARG A 142 11.43 -13.71 14.19
CA ARG A 142 12.81 -13.42 14.61
C ARG A 142 12.98 -13.17 16.10
N LEU A 143 11.95 -12.68 16.78
CA LEU A 143 11.98 -12.43 18.23
C LEU A 143 11.55 -13.67 19.03
N VAL A 144 10.67 -14.49 18.44
CA VAL A 144 10.12 -15.70 19.04
C VAL A 144 10.32 -16.84 18.05
N PRO A 145 11.43 -17.59 18.16
CA PRO A 145 11.70 -18.74 17.30
C PRO A 145 10.60 -19.80 17.38
N ASP A 146 10.51 -20.66 16.38
CA ASP A 146 9.61 -21.84 16.30
C ASP A 146 8.12 -21.48 16.16
N VAL A 147 7.77 -20.26 15.84
CA VAL A 147 6.38 -19.83 15.56
C VAL A 147 6.19 -19.56 14.07
N ASP A 148 5.14 -20.15 13.50
CA ASP A 148 4.80 -19.95 12.08
C ASP A 148 4.39 -18.49 11.80
N GLU A 149 5.02 -17.87 10.80
CA GLU A 149 4.81 -16.46 10.43
C GLU A 149 3.36 -16.18 10.02
N ARG A 150 2.69 -17.13 9.35
CA ARG A 150 1.28 -16.99 8.92
C ARG A 150 0.33 -17.08 10.11
N MET A 151 0.66 -17.90 11.10
CA MET A 151 -0.10 -17.94 12.36
C MET A 151 0.00 -16.62 13.11
N ILE A 152 1.21 -16.03 13.19
CA ILE A 152 1.41 -14.72 13.81
C ILE A 152 0.60 -13.66 13.05
N ALA A 153 0.69 -13.63 11.71
CA ALA A 153 -0.08 -12.72 10.86
C ALA A 153 -1.59 -12.84 11.12
N THR A 154 -2.08 -14.08 11.24
CA THR A 154 -3.50 -14.38 11.55
C THR A 154 -3.90 -13.85 12.92
N VAL A 155 -3.09 -14.10 13.94
CA VAL A 155 -3.35 -13.62 15.32
C VAL A 155 -3.36 -12.09 15.38
N LEU A 156 -2.43 -11.42 14.69
CA LEU A 156 -2.39 -9.96 14.61
C LEU A 156 -3.65 -9.39 13.95
N LEU A 157 -4.09 -9.98 12.83
CA LEU A 157 -5.30 -9.55 12.13
C LEU A 157 -6.56 -9.77 12.99
N LEU A 158 -6.71 -10.93 13.62
CA LEU A 158 -7.84 -11.22 14.52
C LEU A 158 -7.84 -10.32 15.75
N GLY A 159 -6.68 -10.13 16.37
CA GLY A 159 -6.56 -9.28 17.57
C GLY A 159 -6.93 -7.82 17.27
N LEU A 160 -6.36 -7.24 16.23
CA LEU A 160 -6.67 -5.86 15.81
C LEU A 160 -8.11 -5.74 15.32
N GLY A 161 -8.61 -6.72 14.56
CA GLY A 161 -10.01 -6.77 14.13
C GLY A 161 -10.97 -6.80 15.33
N GLY A 162 -10.68 -7.62 16.34
CA GLY A 162 -11.46 -7.69 17.58
C GLY A 162 -11.46 -6.37 18.35
N VAL A 163 -10.31 -5.72 18.50
CA VAL A 163 -10.21 -4.40 19.15
C VAL A 163 -11.07 -3.36 18.41
N HIS A 164 -10.92 -3.25 17.09
CA HIS A 164 -11.68 -2.26 16.31
C HIS A 164 -13.18 -2.59 16.16
N ALA A 165 -13.55 -3.86 16.22
CA ALA A 165 -14.95 -4.26 16.29
C ALA A 165 -15.59 -3.92 17.67
N ALA A 166 -14.79 -3.98 18.73
CA ALA A 166 -15.25 -3.70 20.09
C ALA A 166 -15.27 -2.21 20.44
N THR A 167 -14.36 -1.39 19.87
CA THR A 167 -14.19 0.02 20.25
C THR A 167 -13.94 0.91 19.04
N VAL A 168 -14.52 2.13 19.07
CA VAL A 168 -14.13 3.21 18.15
C VAL A 168 -13.00 4.00 18.80
N VAL A 169 -11.76 3.51 18.68
CA VAL A 169 -10.60 4.22 19.22
C VAL A 169 -10.14 5.29 18.21
N GLY A 170 -10.52 6.53 18.47
CA GLY A 170 -10.01 7.70 17.74
C GLY A 170 -8.67 8.16 18.34
N GLY A 171 -7.56 7.72 17.79
CA GLY A 171 -6.22 8.04 18.31
C GLY A 171 -5.36 8.86 17.35
N THR A 172 -5.78 10.10 16.96
CA THR A 172 -4.95 10.96 16.09
C THR A 172 -3.58 11.26 16.69
N ARG A 173 -3.51 11.56 17.99
CA ARG A 173 -2.23 11.81 18.71
C ARG A 173 -1.31 10.58 18.73
N LEU A 174 -1.87 9.39 18.96
CA LEU A 174 -1.12 8.14 18.92
C LEU A 174 -0.52 7.90 17.53
N ASN A 175 -1.32 8.13 16.48
CA ASN A 175 -0.83 8.02 15.11
C ASN A 175 0.32 8.99 14.82
N ASP A 176 0.22 10.26 15.28
CA ASP A 176 1.29 11.25 15.08
C ASP A 176 2.59 10.82 15.76
N VAL A 177 2.51 10.31 17.00
CA VAL A 177 3.67 9.75 17.71
C VAL A 177 4.28 8.57 16.95
N LEU A 178 3.44 7.68 16.44
CA LEU A 178 3.92 6.50 15.71
C LEU A 178 4.53 6.87 14.34
N VAL A 179 4.05 7.91 13.67
CA VAL A 179 4.68 8.46 12.45
C VAL A 179 6.08 9.00 12.76
N VAL A 180 6.23 9.74 13.84
CA VAL A 180 7.56 10.23 14.29
C VAL A 180 8.49 9.06 14.62
N LEU A 181 7.99 8.05 15.34
CA LEU A 181 8.76 6.85 15.69
C LEU A 181 9.19 6.06 14.43
N LYS A 182 8.28 5.87 13.45
CA LYS A 182 8.62 5.25 12.17
C LYS A 182 9.77 5.95 11.47
N SER A 183 9.65 7.27 11.35
CA SER A 183 10.70 8.09 10.72
C SER A 183 12.01 8.01 11.48
N ALA A 184 11.96 8.02 12.82
CA ALA A 184 13.14 7.92 13.68
C ALA A 184 13.86 6.57 13.51
N VAL A 185 13.16 5.44 13.46
CA VAL A 185 13.75 4.12 13.21
C VAL A 185 14.46 4.06 11.86
N VAL A 186 13.83 4.59 10.82
CA VAL A 186 14.41 4.61 9.46
C VAL A 186 15.66 5.51 9.42
N VAL A 187 15.62 6.68 10.06
CA VAL A 187 16.75 7.60 10.17
C VAL A 187 17.88 6.98 11.02
N LEU A 188 17.54 6.30 12.13
CA LEU A 188 18.51 5.59 12.96
C LEU A 188 19.29 4.54 12.15
N LEU A 189 18.60 3.72 11.37
CA LEU A 189 19.23 2.73 10.48
C LEU A 189 20.12 3.39 9.43
N ALA A 190 19.65 4.51 8.85
CA ALA A 190 20.43 5.28 7.90
C ALA A 190 21.74 5.81 8.54
N VAL A 191 21.64 6.47 9.69
CA VAL A 191 22.81 7.04 10.39
C VAL A 191 23.76 5.92 10.83
N ALA A 192 23.26 4.86 11.48
CA ALA A 192 24.07 3.74 11.92
C ALA A 192 24.81 3.08 10.76
N GLY A 193 24.14 2.92 9.61
CA GLY A 193 24.72 2.30 8.41
C GLY A 193 25.89 3.07 7.80
N PHE A 194 25.99 4.39 8.02
CA PHE A 194 27.11 5.20 7.55
C PHE A 194 28.20 5.42 8.61
N THR A 195 27.88 5.27 9.88
CA THR A 195 28.81 5.54 10.98
C THR A 195 29.47 4.29 11.55
N VAL A 196 28.78 3.13 11.47
CA VAL A 196 29.27 1.86 12.00
C VAL A 196 29.95 1.05 10.89
N THR A 197 31.14 0.53 11.19
CA THR A 197 31.83 -0.45 10.34
C THR A 197 31.25 -1.83 10.59
N THR A 198 31.05 -2.61 9.53
CA THR A 198 30.56 -4.00 9.61
C THR A 198 31.65 -4.96 9.15
N GLU A 199 31.72 -6.11 9.81
CA GLU A 199 32.52 -7.23 9.35
C GLU A 199 31.98 -7.76 8.00
N PRO A 200 32.82 -8.43 7.18
CA PRO A 200 32.39 -9.09 5.96
C PRO A 200 31.17 -9.97 6.19
N PHE A 201 30.27 -10.01 5.20
CA PHE A 201 29.04 -10.81 5.31
C PHE A 201 29.34 -12.29 5.03
N VAL A 202 28.96 -13.14 5.95
CA VAL A 202 28.99 -14.59 5.78
C VAL A 202 27.57 -15.13 6.01
N PRO A 203 26.98 -15.81 5.02
CA PRO A 203 25.69 -16.52 5.21
C PRO A 203 25.82 -17.60 6.29
N SER A 204 24.69 -17.94 6.94
CA SER A 204 24.69 -19.05 7.90
C SER A 204 25.00 -20.38 7.21
N THR A 205 25.55 -21.33 7.95
CA THR A 205 25.86 -22.69 7.45
C THR A 205 24.61 -23.35 6.86
N SER A 206 23.47 -23.21 7.52
CA SER A 206 22.19 -23.75 7.03
C SER A 206 21.76 -23.20 5.66
N VAL A 207 21.99 -21.90 5.42
CA VAL A 207 21.71 -21.28 4.10
C VAL A 207 22.64 -21.83 3.03
N LEU A 208 23.95 -21.97 3.33
CA LEU A 208 24.92 -22.49 2.36
C LEU A 208 24.67 -23.98 2.05
N GLU A 209 24.32 -24.80 3.05
CA GLU A 209 23.95 -26.21 2.87
C GLU A 209 22.67 -26.35 2.05
N ALA A 210 21.62 -25.60 2.39
CA ALA A 210 20.39 -25.59 1.63
C ALA A 210 20.61 -25.15 0.17
N ALA A 211 21.43 -24.13 -0.08
CA ALA A 211 21.77 -23.68 -1.43
C ALA A 211 22.46 -24.79 -2.25
N ARG A 212 23.44 -25.48 -1.65
CA ARG A 212 24.16 -26.56 -2.35
C ARG A 212 23.28 -27.76 -2.66
N LEU A 213 22.33 -28.09 -1.77
CA LEU A 213 21.45 -29.23 -1.96
C LEU A 213 20.27 -28.96 -2.89
N LEU A 214 19.67 -27.78 -2.78
CA LEU A 214 18.39 -27.47 -3.44
C LEU A 214 18.56 -26.59 -4.68
N GLU A 215 19.58 -25.75 -4.71
CA GLU A 215 19.83 -24.78 -5.79
C GLU A 215 21.31 -24.78 -6.25
N PRO A 216 21.81 -25.90 -6.79
CA PRO A 216 23.24 -26.03 -7.11
C PRO A 216 23.75 -25.02 -8.16
N GLY A 217 22.85 -24.39 -8.92
CA GLY A 217 23.17 -23.30 -9.85
C GLY A 217 23.17 -21.91 -9.25
N SER A 218 22.81 -21.76 -7.98
CA SER A 218 22.77 -20.44 -7.32
C SER A 218 24.19 -19.95 -6.97
N VAL A 219 24.35 -18.63 -6.87
CA VAL A 219 25.61 -18.00 -6.42
C VAL A 219 26.05 -18.51 -5.04
N LEU A 220 25.08 -18.76 -4.17
CA LEU A 220 25.34 -19.29 -2.82
C LEU A 220 25.91 -20.71 -2.85
N ALA A 221 25.47 -21.54 -3.78
CA ALA A 221 25.97 -22.91 -3.92
C ALA A 221 27.43 -22.96 -4.38
N THR A 222 27.88 -21.93 -5.11
CA THR A 222 29.25 -21.81 -5.63
C THR A 222 30.23 -21.18 -4.63
N VAL A 223 29.78 -20.82 -3.42
CA VAL A 223 30.67 -20.33 -2.35
C VAL A 223 31.65 -21.41 -1.94
N PRO A 224 33.00 -21.17 -2.00
CA PRO A 224 33.98 -22.17 -1.60
C PRO A 224 33.89 -22.52 -0.12
N VAL A 225 34.11 -23.81 0.21
CA VAL A 225 33.95 -24.31 1.60
C VAL A 225 35.02 -23.71 2.52
N ASP A 226 36.24 -23.55 2.01
CA ASP A 226 37.40 -23.11 2.80
C ASP A 226 37.72 -21.62 2.61
N ALA A 227 36.77 -20.81 2.05
CA ALA A 227 37.01 -19.42 1.80
C ALA A 227 36.96 -18.58 3.08
N THR A 228 37.82 -17.56 3.16
CA THR A 228 37.74 -16.57 4.24
C THR A 228 36.46 -15.75 4.15
N ALA A 229 36.03 -15.18 5.28
CA ALA A 229 34.84 -14.31 5.33
C ALA A 229 34.89 -13.19 4.27
N ALA A 230 36.06 -12.56 4.07
CA ALA A 230 36.26 -11.52 3.06
C ALA A 230 36.11 -12.07 1.64
N ALA A 231 36.61 -13.27 1.36
CA ALA A 231 36.48 -13.91 0.04
C ALA A 231 35.02 -14.32 -0.25
N ILE A 232 34.29 -14.79 0.75
CA ILE A 232 32.84 -15.09 0.63
C ILE A 232 32.07 -13.81 0.33
N ASP A 233 32.26 -12.75 1.08
CA ASP A 233 31.58 -11.46 0.88
C ASP A 233 31.89 -10.88 -0.51
N ALA A 234 33.16 -10.91 -0.95
CA ALA A 234 33.54 -10.48 -2.28
C ALA A 234 32.90 -11.32 -3.39
N HIS A 235 32.87 -12.64 -3.26
CA HIS A 235 32.21 -13.55 -4.21
C HIS A 235 30.73 -13.24 -4.39
N LEU A 236 30.02 -13.03 -3.27
CA LEU A 236 28.59 -12.71 -3.29
C LEU A 236 28.29 -11.33 -3.91
N ARG A 237 29.23 -10.38 -3.82
CA ARG A 237 29.07 -9.03 -4.39
C ARG A 237 29.40 -8.95 -5.87
N THR A 238 30.17 -9.90 -6.39
CA THR A 238 30.59 -9.95 -7.80
C THR A 238 29.74 -10.86 -8.68
N ALA A 239 28.66 -11.40 -8.14
CA ALA A 239 27.75 -12.28 -8.85
C ALA A 239 27.16 -11.62 -10.11
N ALA A 240 26.97 -12.41 -11.17
CA ALA A 240 26.39 -11.93 -12.43
C ALA A 240 24.94 -11.47 -12.22
N SER A 241 24.62 -10.29 -12.71
CA SER A 241 23.30 -9.69 -12.58
C SER A 241 22.49 -9.78 -13.88
N PRO A 242 21.15 -9.82 -13.81
CA PRO A 242 20.32 -9.74 -15.00
C PRO A 242 20.54 -8.41 -15.74
N PRO A 243 20.36 -8.39 -17.08
CA PRO A 243 20.49 -7.17 -17.87
C PRO A 243 19.56 -6.06 -17.42
N LEU A 244 19.95 -4.82 -17.67
CA LEU A 244 19.06 -3.67 -17.56
C LEU A 244 17.87 -3.84 -18.54
N LEU A 245 16.68 -3.41 -18.13
CA LEU A 245 15.43 -3.56 -18.87
C LEU A 245 14.97 -5.03 -19.06
N SER A 246 15.49 -5.96 -18.25
CA SER A 246 14.99 -7.34 -18.22
C SER A 246 13.57 -7.41 -17.61
N ALA A 247 12.85 -8.50 -17.89
CA ALA A 247 11.56 -8.78 -17.24
C ALA A 247 11.73 -8.87 -15.73
N THR A 248 12.82 -9.49 -15.26
CA THR A 248 13.15 -9.60 -13.83
C THR A 248 13.27 -8.23 -13.15
N LEU A 249 13.94 -7.25 -13.78
CA LEU A 249 14.00 -5.89 -13.25
C LEU A 249 12.61 -5.25 -13.22
N GLY A 250 11.82 -5.42 -14.30
CA GLY A 250 10.45 -4.89 -14.36
C GLY A 250 9.55 -5.47 -13.26
N ALA A 251 9.56 -6.78 -13.05
CA ALA A 251 8.82 -7.45 -11.98
C ALA A 251 9.27 -6.96 -10.59
N ALA A 252 10.58 -6.79 -10.37
CA ALA A 252 11.10 -6.24 -9.13
C ALA A 252 10.59 -4.80 -8.88
N ILE A 253 10.54 -3.95 -9.92
CA ILE A 253 9.98 -2.59 -9.80
C ILE A 253 8.49 -2.65 -9.42
N VAL A 254 7.71 -3.58 -9.99
CA VAL A 254 6.31 -3.80 -9.60
C VAL A 254 6.20 -4.06 -8.09
N ALA A 255 7.03 -4.94 -7.53
CA ALA A 255 7.06 -5.19 -6.08
C ALA A 255 7.47 -3.93 -5.28
N VAL A 256 8.41 -3.13 -5.78
CA VAL A 256 8.84 -1.88 -5.13
C VAL A 256 7.73 -0.82 -5.13
N THR A 257 6.82 -0.80 -6.12
CA THR A 257 5.69 0.16 -6.12
C THR A 257 4.82 0.04 -4.89
N PHE A 258 4.75 -1.16 -4.26
CA PHE A 258 4.08 -1.36 -2.97
C PHE A 258 4.66 -0.48 -1.86
N ALA A 259 5.98 -0.31 -1.81
CA ALA A 259 6.64 0.52 -0.80
C ALA A 259 6.32 2.02 -0.94
N TYR A 260 5.96 2.45 -2.14
CA TYR A 260 5.56 3.82 -2.41
C TYR A 260 4.06 4.08 -2.21
N LEU A 261 3.23 3.10 -1.83
CA LEU A 261 1.80 3.34 -1.56
C LEU A 261 1.60 4.38 -0.46
N GLY A 262 0.53 5.18 -0.58
CA GLY A 262 0.14 6.17 0.42
C GLY A 262 0.46 7.63 0.08
N TRP A 263 1.24 7.91 -0.97
CA TRP A 263 1.49 9.30 -1.39
C TRP A 263 0.21 10.06 -1.80
N SER A 264 -0.82 9.34 -2.25
CA SER A 264 -2.10 9.91 -2.67
C SER A 264 -3.05 10.27 -1.51
N ASN A 265 -2.77 9.83 -0.29
CA ASN A 265 -3.71 9.94 0.83
C ASN A 265 -4.10 11.38 1.19
N ALA A 266 -3.23 12.38 0.92
CA ALA A 266 -3.61 13.77 1.08
C ALA A 266 -4.69 14.23 0.08
N ALA A 267 -4.81 13.57 -1.08
CA ALA A 267 -5.89 13.83 -2.04
C ALA A 267 -7.24 13.30 -1.53
N ASP A 268 -7.24 12.23 -0.74
CA ASP A 268 -8.46 11.65 -0.18
C ASP A 268 -9.07 12.51 0.93
N VAL A 269 -8.25 13.31 1.61
CA VAL A 269 -8.67 14.27 2.65
C VAL A 269 -8.59 15.72 2.19
N ALA A 270 -8.48 15.99 0.88
CA ALA A 270 -8.28 17.33 0.33
C ALA A 270 -9.38 18.33 0.74
N GLY A 271 -10.61 17.86 0.97
CA GLY A 271 -11.73 18.68 1.46
C GLY A 271 -11.51 19.29 2.84
N GLU A 272 -10.71 18.63 3.69
CA GLU A 272 -10.41 19.03 5.07
C GLU A 272 -9.09 19.83 5.17
N VAL A 273 -8.32 19.92 4.09
CA VAL A 273 -7.03 20.62 4.05
C VAL A 273 -7.23 22.13 3.88
N ARG A 274 -6.55 22.92 4.70
CA ARG A 274 -6.50 24.38 4.58
C ARG A 274 -5.78 24.78 3.29
N ARG A 275 -6.35 25.69 2.50
CA ARG A 275 -5.79 26.14 1.19
C ARG A 275 -5.39 24.96 0.30
N PRO A 276 -6.34 24.08 -0.07
CA PRO A 276 -6.04 22.79 -0.70
C PRO A 276 -5.30 22.95 -2.02
N GLY A 277 -5.59 23.98 -2.82
CA GLY A 277 -4.90 24.25 -4.08
C GLY A 277 -3.37 24.41 -3.96
N ARG A 278 -2.86 24.73 -2.74
CA ARG A 278 -1.42 24.86 -2.46
C ARG A 278 -0.91 23.68 -1.61
N ASN A 279 -1.63 23.38 -0.53
CA ASN A 279 -1.11 22.47 0.51
C ASN A 279 -1.23 20.99 0.12
N VAL A 280 -2.22 20.61 -0.69
CA VAL A 280 -2.35 19.23 -1.19
C VAL A 280 -1.22 18.89 -2.17
N PRO A 281 -0.89 19.71 -3.18
CA PRO A 281 0.29 19.47 -4.02
C PRO A 281 1.60 19.38 -3.22
N ILE A 282 1.83 20.28 -2.26
CA ILE A 282 3.02 20.25 -1.40
C ILE A 282 3.08 18.92 -0.61
N ALA A 283 1.96 18.48 -0.04
CA ALA A 283 1.89 17.24 0.72
C ALA A 283 2.19 16.01 -0.16
N ILE A 284 1.55 15.92 -1.32
CA ILE A 284 1.68 14.77 -2.22
C ILE A 284 3.09 14.70 -2.82
N VAL A 285 3.55 15.78 -3.47
CA VAL A 285 4.86 15.79 -4.15
C VAL A 285 6.00 15.79 -3.13
N GLY A 286 5.88 16.58 -2.06
CA GLY A 286 6.88 16.67 -1.01
C GLY A 286 7.09 15.34 -0.27
N SER A 287 6.03 14.56 -0.03
CA SER A 287 6.15 13.25 0.60
C SER A 287 6.92 12.27 -0.28
N VAL A 288 6.65 12.22 -1.59
CA VAL A 288 7.36 11.32 -2.52
C VAL A 288 8.84 11.67 -2.59
N LEU A 289 9.19 12.94 -2.67
CA LEU A 289 10.57 13.37 -2.70
C LEU A 289 11.31 13.04 -1.39
N LEU A 290 10.71 13.37 -0.25
CA LEU A 290 11.31 13.14 1.06
C LEU A 290 11.47 11.64 1.35
N VAL A 291 10.38 10.88 1.23
CA VAL A 291 10.39 9.44 1.55
C VAL A 291 11.19 8.67 0.51
N GLY A 292 11.08 9.02 -0.77
CA GLY A 292 11.88 8.41 -1.83
C GLY A 292 13.38 8.58 -1.60
N SER A 293 13.82 9.80 -1.22
CA SER A 293 15.23 10.04 -0.87
C SER A 293 15.67 9.21 0.34
N LEU A 294 14.81 9.12 1.37
CA LEU A 294 15.08 8.30 2.55
C LEU A 294 15.18 6.81 2.21
N TYR A 295 14.31 6.32 1.32
CA TYR A 295 14.34 4.94 0.84
C TYR A 295 15.64 4.61 0.10
N LEU A 296 16.13 5.51 -0.75
CA LEU A 296 17.42 5.33 -1.41
C LEU A 296 18.58 5.26 -0.41
N ILE A 297 18.58 6.13 0.60
CA ILE A 297 19.60 6.14 1.66
C ILE A 297 19.59 4.81 2.44
N VAL A 298 18.40 4.34 2.85
CA VAL A 298 18.29 3.07 3.60
C VAL A 298 18.69 1.88 2.75
N ASN A 299 18.33 1.88 1.47
CA ASN A 299 18.74 0.81 0.56
C ASN A 299 20.26 0.77 0.34
N LEU A 300 20.93 1.93 0.29
CA LEU A 300 22.39 1.97 0.28
C LEU A 300 22.97 1.30 1.53
N VAL A 301 22.36 1.52 2.71
CA VAL A 301 22.78 0.84 3.94
C VAL A 301 22.55 -0.65 3.87
N TYR A 302 21.38 -1.11 3.40
CA TYR A 302 21.09 -2.53 3.26
C TYR A 302 22.09 -3.22 2.35
N LEU A 303 22.38 -2.62 1.19
CA LEU A 303 23.33 -3.16 0.20
C LEU A 303 24.78 -3.13 0.69
N ARG A 304 25.12 -2.16 1.55
CA ARG A 304 26.44 -2.13 2.21
C ARG A 304 26.61 -3.29 3.20
N VAL A 305 25.57 -3.59 3.98
CA VAL A 305 25.63 -4.55 5.10
C VAL A 305 25.40 -5.98 4.61
N VAL A 306 24.47 -6.21 3.65
CA VAL A 306 24.11 -7.55 3.15
C VAL A 306 24.26 -7.59 1.64
N PRO A 307 25.08 -8.49 1.09
CA PRO A 307 25.15 -8.71 -0.37
C PRO A 307 23.79 -9.16 -0.90
N PRO A 308 23.33 -8.66 -2.06
CA PRO A 308 22.02 -9.02 -2.61
C PRO A 308 21.80 -10.52 -2.79
N ALA A 309 22.80 -11.23 -3.28
CA ALA A 309 22.75 -12.70 -3.46
C ALA A 309 22.52 -13.47 -2.15
N ALA A 310 22.86 -12.87 -1.00
CA ALA A 310 22.71 -13.46 0.32
C ALA A 310 21.44 -13.00 1.06
N MET A 311 20.57 -12.25 0.42
CA MET A 311 19.28 -11.83 0.99
C MET A 311 18.25 -12.96 0.97
N VAL A 312 18.64 -14.14 1.45
CA VAL A 312 17.80 -15.33 1.58
C VAL A 312 17.87 -15.89 2.99
N GLU A 313 16.85 -16.63 3.36
CA GLU A 313 16.73 -17.35 4.62
C GLU A 313 16.15 -18.75 4.36
N VAL A 314 16.37 -19.67 5.29
CA VAL A 314 15.78 -21.02 5.19
C VAL A 314 14.38 -20.98 5.77
N GLY A 315 13.39 -21.30 4.94
CA GLY A 315 11.99 -21.34 5.34
C GLY A 315 11.66 -22.56 6.23
N PRO A 316 10.45 -22.62 6.78
CA PRO A 316 9.99 -23.72 7.60
C PRO A 316 9.98 -25.07 6.87
N ASP A 317 9.89 -25.04 5.55
CA ASP A 317 9.94 -26.20 4.65
C ASP A 317 11.38 -26.64 4.28
N GLY A 318 12.38 -25.99 4.87
CA GLY A 318 13.80 -26.21 4.58
C GLY A 318 14.30 -25.62 3.26
N ARG A 319 13.43 -24.94 2.48
CA ARG A 319 13.80 -24.32 1.21
C ARG A 319 14.32 -22.89 1.42
N LEU A 320 15.14 -22.45 0.48
CA LEU A 320 15.55 -21.06 0.44
C LEU A 320 14.39 -20.18 0.02
N GLN A 321 14.19 -19.10 0.74
CA GLN A 321 13.20 -18.07 0.43
C GLN A 321 13.82 -16.69 0.56
N PRO A 322 13.32 -15.69 -0.18
CA PRO A 322 13.79 -14.32 -0.04
C PRO A 322 13.58 -13.78 1.38
N MET A 323 14.58 -13.04 1.88
CA MET A 323 14.58 -12.51 3.24
C MET A 323 13.52 -11.44 3.45
N THR A 324 12.49 -11.72 4.24
CA THR A 324 11.41 -10.76 4.53
C THR A 324 11.84 -9.73 5.57
N SER A 325 12.71 -10.10 6.51
CA SER A 325 13.08 -9.27 7.65
C SER A 325 14.46 -8.58 7.51
N ILE A 326 14.76 -8.06 6.31
CA ILE A 326 16.07 -7.43 6.01
C ILE A 326 16.43 -6.30 7.00
N GLY A 327 15.46 -5.49 7.41
CA GLY A 327 15.67 -4.41 8.38
C GLY A 327 16.15 -4.93 9.76
N ALA A 328 15.68 -6.11 10.20
CA ALA A 328 16.12 -6.74 11.45
C ALA A 328 17.56 -7.24 11.34
N VAL A 329 17.91 -7.92 10.24
CA VAL A 329 19.27 -8.42 9.99
C VAL A 329 20.27 -7.29 9.95
N VAL A 330 19.96 -6.21 9.25
CA VAL A 330 20.82 -5.02 9.16
C VAL A 330 20.94 -4.35 10.53
N ALA A 331 19.84 -4.19 11.27
CA ALA A 331 19.88 -3.61 12.61
C ALA A 331 20.75 -4.42 13.58
N GLU A 332 20.67 -5.75 13.52
CA GLU A 332 21.49 -6.65 14.33
C GLU A 332 22.98 -6.53 14.00
N ARG A 333 23.35 -6.44 12.73
CA ARG A 333 24.73 -6.27 12.30
C ARG A 333 25.32 -4.91 12.64
N LEU A 334 24.50 -3.85 12.63
CA LEU A 334 24.96 -2.48 12.94
C LEU A 334 24.99 -2.20 14.44
N LEU A 335 24.03 -2.71 15.19
CA LEU A 335 23.80 -2.33 16.60
C LEU A 335 24.03 -3.49 17.57
N GLY A 336 24.48 -4.65 17.07
CA GLY A 336 24.65 -5.86 17.84
C GLY A 336 23.32 -6.56 18.21
N PRO A 337 23.37 -7.72 18.89
CA PRO A 337 22.18 -8.55 19.15
C PRO A 337 21.09 -7.85 19.99
N VAL A 338 21.47 -7.02 20.95
CA VAL A 338 20.52 -6.29 21.80
C VAL A 338 19.86 -5.15 21.00
N GLY A 339 20.69 -4.33 20.33
CA GLY A 339 20.19 -3.25 19.49
C GLY A 339 19.31 -3.76 18.34
N GLY A 340 19.71 -4.86 17.71
CA GLY A 340 18.92 -5.53 16.67
C GLY A 340 17.54 -5.96 17.16
N ARG A 341 17.46 -6.60 18.34
CA ARG A 341 16.17 -7.00 18.95
C ARG A 341 15.28 -5.81 19.29
N LEU A 342 15.85 -4.72 19.81
CA LEU A 342 15.09 -3.50 20.11
C LEU A 342 14.52 -2.86 18.84
N VAL A 343 15.32 -2.74 17.79
CA VAL A 343 14.86 -2.21 16.50
C VAL A 343 13.82 -3.11 15.88
N THR A 344 14.02 -4.44 15.92
CA THR A 344 13.04 -5.42 15.43
C THR A 344 11.71 -5.27 16.17
N GLY A 345 11.71 -5.16 17.49
CA GLY A 345 10.51 -4.92 18.29
C GLY A 345 9.83 -3.59 17.94
N ALA A 346 10.61 -2.54 17.73
CA ALA A 346 10.09 -1.24 17.27
C ALA A 346 9.41 -1.39 15.89
N ILE A 347 10.03 -2.09 14.92
CA ILE A 347 9.44 -2.34 13.60
C ILE A 347 8.13 -3.12 13.74
N VAL A 348 8.05 -4.17 14.57
CA VAL A 348 6.82 -4.92 14.84
C VAL A 348 5.72 -3.99 15.35
N LEU A 349 6.02 -3.13 16.31
CA LEU A 349 5.05 -2.16 16.85
C LEU A 349 4.55 -1.19 15.76
N LEU A 350 5.46 -0.72 14.89
CA LEU A 350 5.13 0.17 13.78
C LEU A 350 4.25 -0.52 12.74
N LEU A 351 4.51 -1.80 12.43
CA LEU A 351 3.69 -2.60 11.52
C LEU A 351 2.30 -2.87 12.10
N ALA A 352 2.21 -3.23 13.39
CA ALA A 352 0.94 -3.40 14.08
C ALA A 352 0.11 -2.10 14.09
N SER A 353 0.76 -0.94 14.29
CA SER A 353 0.11 0.36 14.15
C SER A 353 -0.43 0.61 12.75
N THR A 354 0.35 0.28 11.72
CA THR A 354 -0.08 0.43 10.32
C THR A 354 -1.31 -0.43 10.03
N LEU A 355 -1.29 -1.70 10.48
CA LEU A 355 -2.44 -2.60 10.39
C LEU A 355 -3.66 -2.05 11.14
N SER A 356 -3.48 -1.53 12.35
CA SER A 356 -4.55 -0.96 13.16
C SER A 356 -5.28 0.16 12.43
N VAL A 357 -4.54 1.11 11.85
CA VAL A 357 -5.10 2.20 11.04
C VAL A 357 -5.81 1.66 9.80
N ALA A 358 -5.21 0.70 9.10
CA ALA A 358 -5.80 0.09 7.91
C ALA A 358 -7.13 -0.62 8.22
N VAL A 359 -7.19 -1.42 9.30
CA VAL A 359 -8.42 -2.10 9.75
C VAL A 359 -9.53 -1.09 10.05
N MET A 360 -9.21 -0.03 10.77
CA MET A 360 -10.19 1.01 11.11
C MET A 360 -10.71 1.73 9.87
N THR A 361 -9.81 2.15 8.98
CA THR A 361 -10.14 2.95 7.80
C THR A 361 -10.92 2.13 6.78
N CYS A 362 -10.46 0.92 6.47
CA CYS A 362 -11.11 0.03 5.51
C CYS A 362 -12.55 -0.33 5.95
N GLY A 363 -12.75 -0.65 7.23
CA GLY A 363 -14.08 -0.95 7.75
C GLY A 363 -15.08 0.21 7.53
N ARG A 364 -14.61 1.46 7.69
CA ARG A 364 -15.42 2.66 7.42
C ARG A 364 -15.68 2.87 5.93
N VAL A 365 -14.69 2.61 5.07
CA VAL A 365 -14.84 2.69 3.62
C VAL A 365 -15.87 1.68 3.13
N ILE A 366 -15.78 0.42 3.57
CA ILE A 366 -16.75 -0.64 3.24
C ILE A 366 -18.15 -0.23 3.68
N ALA A 367 -18.31 0.28 4.91
CA ALA A 367 -19.60 0.73 5.41
C ALA A 367 -20.16 1.90 4.59
N ALA A 368 -19.33 2.89 4.24
CA ALA A 368 -19.73 4.02 3.42
C ALA A 368 -20.17 3.59 2.01
N MET A 369 -19.47 2.62 1.39
CA MET A 369 -19.88 2.04 0.10
C MET A 369 -21.20 1.28 0.21
N ALA A 370 -21.43 0.57 1.33
CA ALA A 370 -22.71 -0.10 1.56
C ALA A 370 -23.87 0.89 1.72
N TRP A 371 -23.66 2.03 2.37
CA TRP A 371 -24.67 3.10 2.48
C TRP A 371 -25.02 3.73 1.14
N LYS A 372 -24.05 3.80 0.21
CA LYS A 372 -24.28 4.26 -1.16
C LYS A 372 -24.88 3.20 -2.09
N GLY A 373 -25.14 1.98 -1.58
CA GLY A 373 -25.67 0.88 -2.37
C GLY A 373 -24.67 0.20 -3.31
N GLU A 374 -23.37 0.49 -3.15
CA GLU A 374 -22.27 -0.12 -3.92
C GLU A 374 -21.84 -1.48 -3.35
N LEU A 375 -22.19 -1.78 -2.09
CA LEU A 375 -21.95 -3.04 -1.40
C LEU A 375 -23.20 -3.51 -0.67
N PRO A 376 -23.31 -4.80 -0.26
CA PRO A 376 -24.47 -5.31 0.47
C PRO A 376 -24.76 -4.49 1.74
N ALA A 377 -26.04 -4.16 1.98
CA ALA A 377 -26.50 -3.32 3.08
C ALA A 377 -26.05 -3.82 4.47
N ALA A 378 -25.86 -5.14 4.65
CA ALA A 378 -25.35 -5.73 5.88
C ALA A 378 -23.97 -5.17 6.29
N ALA A 379 -23.12 -4.84 5.33
CA ALA A 379 -21.78 -4.27 5.59
C ALA A 379 -21.83 -2.83 6.12
N GLY A 380 -22.95 -2.12 5.95
CA GLY A 380 -23.20 -0.76 6.48
C GLY A 380 -23.69 -0.74 7.92
N GLY A 381 -23.96 -1.90 8.54
CA GLY A 381 -24.47 -2.00 9.91
C GLY A 381 -23.43 -1.59 10.95
N LEU A 382 -23.79 -0.64 11.83
CA LEU A 382 -22.96 -0.22 12.95
C LEU A 382 -23.43 -0.90 14.24
N ASN A 383 -22.50 -1.30 15.10
CA ASN A 383 -22.82 -1.79 16.44
C ASN A 383 -23.22 -0.63 17.38
N ARG A 384 -23.58 -0.94 18.64
CA ARG A 384 -23.98 0.07 19.64
C ARG A 384 -22.90 1.12 19.94
N ARG A 385 -21.64 0.86 19.61
CA ARG A 385 -20.49 1.75 19.79
C ARG A 385 -20.08 2.47 18.50
N GLY A 386 -20.86 2.32 17.41
CA GLY A 386 -20.60 2.96 16.12
C GLY A 386 -19.54 2.27 15.26
N ALA A 387 -19.10 1.05 15.60
CA ALA A 387 -18.14 0.31 14.78
C ALA A 387 -18.85 -0.55 13.73
N PRO A 388 -18.35 -0.60 12.46
CA PRO A 388 -18.91 -1.40 11.38
C PRO A 388 -18.44 -2.86 11.49
N THR A 389 -18.97 -3.62 12.44
CA THR A 389 -18.47 -4.96 12.80
C THR A 389 -18.51 -5.97 11.67
N VAL A 390 -19.55 -5.95 10.83
CA VAL A 390 -19.68 -6.84 9.68
C VAL A 390 -18.60 -6.52 8.64
N ALA A 391 -18.36 -5.24 8.34
CA ALA A 391 -17.31 -4.81 7.44
C ALA A 391 -15.92 -5.21 7.95
N ILE A 392 -15.67 -5.00 9.27
CA ILE A 392 -14.39 -5.39 9.90
C ILE A 392 -14.21 -6.91 9.84
N ALA A 393 -15.23 -7.70 10.16
CA ALA A 393 -15.12 -9.15 10.09
C ALA A 393 -14.84 -9.64 8.64
N ALA A 394 -15.57 -9.09 7.67
CA ALA A 394 -15.39 -9.46 6.25
C ALA A 394 -13.97 -9.15 5.75
N GLN A 395 -13.43 -7.94 6.04
CA GLN A 395 -12.07 -7.58 5.62
C GLN A 395 -11.00 -8.43 6.31
N ILE A 396 -11.14 -8.73 7.60
CA ILE A 396 -10.20 -9.58 8.32
C ILE A 396 -10.23 -11.01 7.75
N ALA A 397 -11.41 -11.57 7.53
CA ALA A 397 -11.55 -12.90 6.93
C ALA A 397 -10.92 -12.96 5.52
N ALA A 398 -11.16 -11.93 4.69
CA ALA A 398 -10.56 -11.84 3.36
C ALA A 398 -9.02 -11.73 3.44
N SER A 399 -8.49 -10.88 4.32
CA SER A 399 -7.04 -10.71 4.48
C SER A 399 -6.36 -11.99 5.02
N ILE A 400 -7.00 -12.70 5.96
CA ILE A 400 -6.51 -14.00 6.44
C ILE A 400 -6.54 -15.02 5.29
N GLY A 401 -7.62 -15.08 4.50
CA GLY A 401 -7.66 -15.93 3.31
C GLY A 401 -6.47 -15.68 2.38
N ILE A 402 -6.14 -14.42 2.09
CA ILE A 402 -4.99 -14.05 1.28
C ILE A 402 -3.68 -14.55 1.90
N VAL A 403 -3.46 -14.38 3.20
CA VAL A 403 -2.25 -14.85 3.92
C VAL A 403 -2.00 -16.34 3.72
N TRP A 404 -3.08 -17.15 3.70
CA TRP A 404 -2.96 -18.61 3.62
C TRP A 404 -2.86 -19.16 2.19
N ILE A 405 -3.38 -18.44 1.19
CA ILE A 405 -3.42 -18.93 -0.21
C ILE A 405 -2.27 -18.44 -1.07
N THR A 406 -1.48 -17.43 -0.62
CA THR A 406 -0.40 -16.86 -1.43
C THR A 406 0.89 -16.65 -0.63
N GLY A 407 2.02 -16.53 -1.36
CA GLY A 407 3.29 -16.07 -0.79
C GLY A 407 3.39 -14.55 -0.83
N LEU A 408 4.25 -13.99 0.03
CA LEU A 408 4.45 -12.53 0.11
C LEU A 408 4.89 -11.94 -1.23
N ARG A 409 5.82 -12.59 -1.94
CA ARG A 409 6.31 -12.11 -3.24
C ARG A 409 5.18 -11.98 -4.27
N SER A 410 4.43 -13.06 -4.52
CA SER A 410 3.31 -13.05 -5.47
C SER A 410 2.23 -12.04 -5.08
N LEU A 411 2.02 -11.84 -3.77
CA LEU A 411 1.11 -10.83 -3.26
C LEU A 411 1.59 -9.41 -3.56
N LEU A 412 2.88 -9.12 -3.39
CA LEU A 412 3.47 -7.80 -3.72
C LEU A 412 3.38 -7.52 -5.22
N GLU A 413 3.66 -8.51 -6.06
CA GLU A 413 3.53 -8.41 -7.52
C GLU A 413 2.07 -8.18 -7.94
N TYR A 414 1.13 -8.94 -7.40
CA TYR A 414 -0.31 -8.76 -7.63
C TYR A 414 -0.79 -7.36 -7.25
N VAL A 415 -0.42 -6.89 -6.05
CA VAL A 415 -0.73 -5.52 -5.59
C VAL A 415 -0.12 -4.49 -6.53
N GLY A 416 1.15 -4.65 -6.88
CA GLY A 416 1.86 -3.72 -7.74
C GLY A 416 1.26 -3.61 -9.14
N VAL A 417 0.84 -4.72 -9.76
CA VAL A 417 0.15 -4.73 -11.07
C VAL A 417 -1.13 -3.90 -11.01
N LEU A 418 -1.98 -4.16 -10.03
CA LEU A 418 -3.28 -3.49 -9.93
C LEU A 418 -3.14 -1.99 -9.56
N VAL A 419 -2.18 -1.65 -8.69
CA VAL A 419 -1.83 -0.24 -8.40
C VAL A 419 -1.37 0.46 -9.67
N THR A 420 -0.49 -0.18 -10.45
CA THR A 420 -0.01 0.36 -11.72
C THR A 420 -1.16 0.64 -12.68
N LEU A 421 -2.12 -0.29 -12.80
CA LEU A 421 -3.31 -0.09 -13.63
C LEU A 421 -4.19 1.07 -13.12
N ALA A 422 -4.41 1.19 -11.81
CA ALA A 422 -5.16 2.31 -11.25
C ALA A 422 -4.48 3.66 -11.50
N VAL A 423 -3.16 3.71 -11.38
CA VAL A 423 -2.36 4.90 -11.71
C VAL A 423 -2.49 5.24 -13.19
N VAL A 424 -2.35 4.27 -14.10
CA VAL A 424 -2.49 4.49 -15.55
C VAL A 424 -3.88 5.03 -15.89
N LEU A 425 -4.96 4.47 -15.33
CA LEU A 425 -6.32 4.99 -15.52
C LEU A 425 -6.45 6.45 -15.02
N THR A 426 -5.83 6.76 -13.91
CA THR A 426 -5.82 8.13 -13.36
C THR A 426 -5.06 9.08 -14.26
N MET A 427 -3.90 8.68 -14.78
CA MET A 427 -3.09 9.47 -15.71
C MET A 427 -3.82 9.77 -17.01
N LEU A 428 -4.44 8.75 -17.63
CA LEU A 428 -5.28 8.90 -18.81
C LEU A 428 -6.44 9.87 -18.56
N SER A 429 -7.12 9.71 -17.42
CA SER A 429 -8.23 10.60 -17.03
C SER A 429 -7.79 12.04 -16.84
N ALA A 430 -6.63 12.28 -16.22
CA ALA A 430 -6.07 13.61 -16.03
C ALA A 430 -5.70 14.28 -17.38
N MET A 431 -5.15 13.51 -18.32
CA MET A 431 -4.87 13.99 -19.69
C MET A 431 -6.17 14.36 -20.43
N LEU A 432 -7.19 13.49 -20.36
CA LEU A 432 -8.51 13.75 -20.94
C LEU A 432 -9.19 14.96 -20.29
N LEU A 433 -9.11 15.13 -18.98
CA LEU A 433 -9.62 16.30 -18.27
C LEU A 433 -8.98 17.58 -18.78
N ARG A 434 -7.65 17.55 -19.00
CA ARG A 434 -6.92 18.71 -19.49
C ARG A 434 -7.28 19.07 -20.92
N HIS A 435 -7.58 18.07 -21.75
CA HIS A 435 -8.02 18.27 -23.14
C HIS A 435 -9.49 18.72 -23.24
N ARG A 436 -10.40 18.08 -22.47
CA ARG A 436 -11.84 18.36 -22.53
C ARG A 436 -12.27 19.62 -21.78
N ARG A 437 -11.49 20.03 -20.77
CA ARG A 437 -11.77 21.21 -19.92
C ARG A 437 -10.54 22.08 -19.79
N PRO A 438 -10.05 22.70 -20.87
CA PRO A 438 -8.83 23.51 -20.87
C PRO A 438 -8.95 24.78 -19.99
N ASP A 439 -10.14 25.35 -19.87
CA ASP A 439 -10.41 26.60 -19.19
C ASP A 439 -10.69 26.45 -17.68
N ASP A 440 -10.82 25.24 -17.18
CA ASP A 440 -11.03 25.01 -15.74
C ASP A 440 -9.85 25.59 -14.93
N PRO A 441 -10.11 26.29 -13.81
CA PRO A 441 -9.08 26.91 -13.01
C PRO A 441 -8.16 25.85 -12.38
N ARG A 442 -6.83 26.01 -12.57
CA ARG A 442 -5.79 25.12 -12.05
C ARG A 442 -4.91 25.83 -11.03
N PRO A 443 -5.26 25.75 -9.73
CA PRO A 443 -4.45 26.37 -8.67
C PRO A 443 -3.02 25.85 -8.62
N PHE A 444 -2.82 24.57 -8.99
CA PHE A 444 -1.52 23.96 -9.24
C PHE A 444 -1.52 23.41 -10.66
N ARG A 445 -0.53 23.83 -11.45
CA ARG A 445 -0.29 23.31 -12.80
C ARG A 445 0.88 22.34 -12.74
N MET A 446 0.66 21.09 -13.15
CA MET A 446 1.70 20.09 -13.24
C MET A 446 2.84 20.58 -14.14
N PRO A 447 4.09 20.61 -13.62
CA PRO A 447 5.25 20.96 -14.43
C PRO A 447 5.53 19.89 -15.50
N LEU A 448 6.20 20.30 -16.57
CA LEU A 448 6.67 19.40 -17.66
C LEU A 448 5.55 18.61 -18.38
N TYR A 449 4.29 19.07 -18.31
CA TYR A 449 3.22 18.42 -19.09
C TYR A 449 3.56 18.36 -20.58
N PRO A 450 3.33 17.22 -21.29
CA PRO A 450 2.66 15.99 -20.86
C PRO A 450 3.58 14.88 -20.34
N LEU A 451 4.84 15.19 -20.05
CA LEU A 451 5.85 14.17 -19.71
C LEU A 451 5.49 13.30 -18.49
N PRO A 452 5.06 13.84 -17.32
CA PRO A 452 4.76 12.99 -16.16
C PRO A 452 3.70 11.91 -16.43
N PRO A 453 2.50 12.22 -16.95
CA PRO A 453 1.52 11.17 -17.24
C PRO A 453 2.00 10.18 -18.31
N LEU A 454 2.74 10.61 -19.32
CA LEU A 454 3.28 9.73 -20.36
C LEU A 454 4.34 8.77 -19.79
N VAL A 455 5.21 9.24 -18.90
CA VAL A 455 6.19 8.39 -18.18
C VAL A 455 5.47 7.33 -17.35
N SER A 456 4.46 7.72 -16.59
CA SER A 456 3.69 6.76 -15.78
C SER A 456 2.97 5.72 -16.64
N ILE A 457 2.38 6.12 -17.78
CA ILE A 457 1.69 5.21 -18.70
C ILE A 457 2.69 4.28 -19.38
N GLY A 458 3.77 4.82 -19.93
CA GLY A 458 4.79 4.04 -20.66
C GLY A 458 5.52 3.05 -19.77
N LEU A 459 6.04 3.52 -18.63
CA LEU A 459 6.68 2.62 -17.65
C LEU A 459 5.67 1.65 -17.05
N GLY A 460 4.45 2.10 -16.71
CA GLY A 460 3.41 1.22 -16.18
C GLY A 460 3.06 0.08 -17.14
N GLY A 461 2.94 0.35 -18.45
CA GLY A 461 2.73 -0.68 -19.45
C GLY A 461 3.89 -1.67 -19.55
N TRP A 462 5.14 -1.17 -19.53
CA TRP A 462 6.32 -2.02 -19.50
C TRP A 462 6.39 -2.87 -18.24
N LEU A 463 6.06 -2.32 -17.06
CA LEU A 463 6.04 -3.07 -15.79
C LEU A 463 5.06 -4.24 -15.80
N VAL A 464 3.83 -4.01 -16.28
CA VAL A 464 2.81 -5.06 -16.38
C VAL A 464 3.24 -6.15 -17.38
N ALA A 465 3.83 -5.76 -18.51
CA ALA A 465 4.37 -6.70 -19.49
C ALA A 465 5.54 -7.52 -18.93
N SER A 466 6.43 -6.88 -18.17
CA SER A 466 7.57 -7.53 -17.52
C SER A 466 7.13 -8.51 -16.44
N ALA A 467 6.16 -8.11 -15.59
CA ALA A 467 5.59 -9.01 -14.59
C ALA A 467 4.95 -10.24 -15.24
N ALA A 468 4.21 -10.06 -16.34
CA ALA A 468 3.60 -11.17 -17.08
C ALA A 468 4.62 -12.11 -17.74
N ALA A 469 5.79 -11.60 -18.12
CA ALA A 469 6.85 -12.39 -18.71
C ALA A 469 7.67 -13.17 -17.67
N GLU A 470 7.80 -12.66 -16.46
CA GLU A 470 8.51 -13.31 -15.34
C GLU A 470 7.62 -14.36 -14.66
N ASP A 471 6.44 -13.95 -14.24
CA ASP A 471 5.40 -14.82 -13.67
C ASP A 471 4.01 -14.29 -14.08
N TRP A 472 3.32 -15.05 -14.93
CA TRP A 472 1.99 -14.67 -15.43
C TRP A 472 0.88 -14.82 -14.39
N ILE A 473 1.09 -15.58 -13.30
CA ILE A 473 0.06 -15.91 -12.31
C ILE A 473 -0.47 -14.66 -11.57
N PRO A 474 0.38 -13.77 -11.02
CA PRO A 474 -0.10 -12.53 -10.39
C PRO A 474 -0.87 -11.62 -11.36
N VAL A 475 -0.44 -11.58 -12.63
CA VAL A 475 -1.10 -10.76 -13.66
C VAL A 475 -2.45 -11.34 -14.05
N ALA A 476 -2.54 -12.68 -14.21
CA ALA A 476 -3.79 -13.37 -14.46
C ALA A 476 -4.77 -13.24 -13.27
N ALA A 477 -4.28 -13.33 -12.04
CA ALA A 477 -5.06 -13.09 -10.84
C ALA A 477 -5.60 -11.65 -10.80
N ALA A 478 -4.78 -10.67 -11.17
CA ALA A 478 -5.20 -9.27 -11.29
C ALA A 478 -6.29 -9.09 -12.35
N ALA A 479 -6.11 -9.67 -13.54
CA ALA A 479 -7.11 -9.64 -14.62
C ALA A 479 -8.41 -10.34 -14.21
N GLY A 480 -8.32 -11.51 -13.56
CA GLY A 480 -9.47 -12.24 -13.02
C GLY A 480 -10.24 -11.43 -11.96
N THR A 481 -9.52 -10.74 -11.09
CA THR A 481 -10.11 -9.84 -10.08
C THR A 481 -10.86 -8.69 -10.76
N LEU A 482 -10.27 -8.04 -11.77
CA LEU A 482 -10.93 -6.98 -12.53
C LEU A 482 -12.19 -7.49 -13.27
N ALA A 483 -12.12 -8.65 -13.90
CA ALA A 483 -13.26 -9.27 -14.55
C ALA A 483 -14.38 -9.60 -13.55
N ALA A 484 -14.02 -10.16 -12.39
CA ALA A 484 -14.97 -10.45 -11.31
C ALA A 484 -15.64 -9.18 -10.76
N MET A 485 -14.90 -8.08 -10.58
CA MET A 485 -15.46 -6.79 -10.17
C MET A 485 -16.48 -6.26 -11.18
N VAL A 486 -16.16 -6.31 -12.47
CA VAL A 486 -17.07 -5.85 -13.54
C VAL A 486 -18.32 -6.72 -13.58
N ALA A 487 -18.17 -8.05 -13.46
CA ALA A 487 -19.29 -9.00 -13.46
C ALA A 487 -20.17 -8.89 -12.21
N ALA A 488 -19.57 -8.66 -11.04
CA ALA A 488 -20.27 -8.53 -9.78
C ALA A 488 -21.03 -7.19 -9.62
N ARG A 489 -20.65 -6.16 -10.38
CA ARG A 489 -21.26 -4.83 -10.29
C ARG A 489 -22.77 -4.82 -10.31
N PRO A 490 -23.48 -5.44 -11.29
CA PRO A 490 -24.94 -5.42 -11.34
C PRO A 490 -25.60 -6.17 -10.17
N LEU A 491 -24.85 -7.07 -9.49
CA LEU A 491 -25.33 -7.80 -8.31
C LEU A 491 -25.11 -7.03 -7.01
N LEU A 492 -24.09 -6.17 -6.97
CA LEU A 492 -23.67 -5.43 -5.78
C LEU A 492 -24.23 -4.01 -5.75
N THR A 493 -24.36 -3.36 -6.91
CA THR A 493 -24.88 -2.00 -7.00
C THR A 493 -26.40 -2.02 -7.20
N ARG A 494 -27.14 -1.36 -6.31
CA ARG A 494 -28.53 -1.03 -6.60
C ARG A 494 -28.55 0.04 -7.71
N PRO A 495 -29.50 -0.01 -8.69
CA PRO A 495 -29.71 1.11 -9.58
C PRO A 495 -30.00 2.34 -8.69
N LEU A 496 -29.17 3.38 -8.77
CA LEU A 496 -29.55 4.68 -8.24
C LEU A 496 -30.76 5.12 -9.06
N GLU A 497 -31.91 5.22 -8.43
CA GLU A 497 -33.05 5.93 -9.00
C GLU A 497 -32.59 7.36 -9.28
N ILE A 498 -32.70 7.80 -10.53
CA ILE A 498 -32.18 9.08 -11.02
C ILE A 498 -32.83 10.29 -10.33
N ASP A 499 -33.84 10.08 -9.51
CA ASP A 499 -34.58 11.11 -8.77
C ASP A 499 -33.83 11.71 -7.58
N ASP A 500 -32.69 11.12 -7.14
CA ASP A 500 -31.89 11.62 -6.01
C ASP A 500 -30.75 12.60 -6.40
N ILE A 501 -30.56 12.86 -7.70
CA ILE A 501 -29.69 13.93 -8.19
C ILE A 501 -30.60 15.11 -8.52
N GLY A 502 -31.11 15.77 -7.47
CA GLY A 502 -31.92 16.96 -7.59
C GLY A 502 -31.30 18.00 -8.51
N ASP A 503 -32.05 18.30 -9.53
CA ASP A 503 -31.92 19.40 -10.47
C ASP A 503 -31.68 20.73 -9.73
N HIS A 504 -30.43 21.07 -9.42
CA HIS A 504 -30.04 22.34 -8.78
C HIS A 504 -29.46 23.37 -9.77
N ASP A 505 -29.71 23.18 -11.08
CA ASP A 505 -29.36 24.19 -12.11
C ASP A 505 -30.55 25.04 -12.60
N GLY A 506 -31.66 25.03 -11.89
CA GLY A 506 -32.93 25.66 -12.30
C GLY A 506 -33.32 26.93 -11.55
N ALA A 507 -32.40 27.77 -11.02
CA ALA A 507 -32.81 29.03 -10.40
C ALA A 507 -31.82 30.21 -10.58
N SER A 508 -31.45 30.55 -11.82
CA SER A 508 -30.88 31.87 -12.10
C SER A 508 -31.20 32.37 -13.52
N ARG A 509 -32.43 32.19 -13.97
CA ARG A 509 -32.98 32.90 -15.13
C ARG A 509 -34.42 33.33 -14.82
N ALA A 510 -34.60 34.32 -13.98
CA ALA A 510 -35.78 35.23 -13.97
C ALA A 510 -35.56 36.28 -12.86
N SER A 511 -35.07 37.41 -13.24
CA SER A 511 -35.40 38.79 -12.88
C SER A 511 -34.19 39.70 -13.00
#